data_f025c52790fe92db37824d02cc6d84e9
#
_entry.id   f025c52790fe92db37824d02cc6d84e9
#
_cell.length_a   1.000
_cell.length_b   1.000
_cell.length_c   1.000
_cell.angle_alpha   90.00
_cell.angle_beta   90.00
_cell.angle_gamma   90.00
#
_symmetry.space_group_name_H-M   'P 1'
#
loop_
_entity.id
_entity.type
_entity.pdbx_description
1 polymer ?
#
loop_
_entity_poly.entity_id
_entity_poly.type
_entity_poly.pdbx_seq_one_letter_code
_entity_poly.pdbx_strand_id
1 'polypeptide(L)'
;YATKIKYTVTNNGIGTTVGTWRDSLFISCSPTFNPATSYYIGKLDQARTITTGGNYTDSINLNLLFAYNINTCFPQQMYSSAYFYVKTNANNGTYEGSNINNNIGASGNKVLVNPLVDHIITTVSAPDTTTVGFTFPVNWRLKNIGYNPGYPHYYHYIDAIYFSTDSIVDANDIKAGQYVKYLLLNRNQDSLD
;
A
#
# COMPACT_ATOMS: atom_id res chain seq x y z
N TYR A 1 1.00 -7.22 9.33
CA TYR A 1 -0.44 -7.53 9.34
C TYR A 1 -0.79 -8.18 8.03
N ALA A 2 -1.42 -9.39 8.07
CA ALA A 2 -1.91 -10.06 6.88
C ALA A 2 -3.31 -9.51 6.55
N THR A 3 -3.48 -8.99 5.35
CA THR A 3 -4.80 -8.65 4.82
C THR A 3 -5.42 -9.91 4.25
N LYS A 4 -6.61 -10.28 4.71
CA LYS A 4 -7.35 -11.43 4.21
C LYS A 4 -8.37 -10.99 3.17
N ILE A 5 -8.21 -11.45 1.94
CA ILE A 5 -9.21 -11.26 0.87
C ILE A 5 -10.02 -12.54 0.76
N LYS A 6 -11.34 -12.40 0.87
CA LYS A 6 -12.32 -13.47 0.70
C LYS A 6 -13.15 -13.21 -0.56
N TYR A 7 -13.37 -14.24 -1.36
CA TYR A 7 -14.15 -14.15 -2.60
C TYR A 7 -14.96 -15.43 -2.84
N THR A 8 -16.00 -15.29 -3.64
CA THR A 8 -16.84 -16.41 -4.07
C THR A 8 -16.89 -16.45 -5.58
N VAL A 9 -16.74 -17.63 -6.13
CA VAL A 9 -16.86 -17.92 -7.57
C VAL A 9 -18.06 -18.82 -7.79
N THR A 10 -18.90 -18.51 -8.76
CA THR A 10 -20.10 -19.28 -9.13
C THR A 10 -19.96 -19.79 -10.55
N ASN A 11 -20.27 -21.06 -10.78
CA ASN A 11 -20.39 -21.61 -12.12
C ASN A 11 -21.76 -21.23 -12.73
N ASN A 12 -21.79 -20.19 -13.54
CA ASN A 12 -22.98 -19.75 -14.27
C ASN A 12 -23.16 -20.47 -15.62
N GLY A 13 -22.26 -21.39 -15.95
CA GLY A 13 -22.35 -22.20 -17.17
C GLY A 13 -23.42 -23.29 -17.08
N ILE A 14 -23.76 -23.87 -18.23
CA ILE A 14 -24.73 -24.96 -18.33
C ILE A 14 -24.14 -26.33 -18.01
N GLY A 15 -22.82 -26.45 -17.90
CA GLY A 15 -22.09 -27.67 -17.63
C GLY A 15 -21.38 -27.65 -16.27
N THR A 16 -21.05 -28.82 -15.78
CA THR A 16 -20.20 -28.98 -14.61
C THR A 16 -18.75 -28.67 -14.96
N THR A 17 -18.13 -27.79 -14.22
CA THR A 17 -16.70 -27.52 -14.31
C THR A 17 -15.92 -28.62 -13.57
N VAL A 18 -14.98 -29.22 -14.25
CA VAL A 18 -14.08 -30.25 -13.67
C VAL A 18 -12.65 -29.92 -14.08
N GLY A 19 -11.73 -29.99 -13.15
CA GLY A 19 -10.31 -29.82 -13.46
C GLY A 19 -9.57 -28.89 -12.52
N THR A 20 -8.50 -28.35 -13.07
CA THR A 20 -7.63 -27.43 -12.34
C THR A 20 -7.55 -26.07 -13.04
N TRP A 21 -7.66 -25.02 -12.26
CA TRP A 21 -7.50 -23.66 -12.78
C TRP A 21 -6.83 -22.78 -11.72
N ARG A 22 -6.57 -21.56 -12.07
CA ARG A 22 -5.92 -20.57 -11.19
C ARG A 22 -6.81 -19.37 -10.97
N ASP A 23 -6.97 -18.98 -9.71
CA ASP A 23 -7.49 -17.70 -9.31
C ASP A 23 -6.32 -16.76 -9.07
N SER A 24 -6.25 -15.67 -9.79
CA SER A 24 -5.21 -14.64 -9.67
C SER A 24 -5.77 -13.39 -9.02
N LEU A 25 -5.00 -12.82 -8.11
CA LEU A 25 -5.38 -11.63 -7.36
C LEU A 25 -4.55 -10.44 -7.83
N PHE A 26 -5.22 -9.31 -7.93
CA PHE A 26 -4.63 -8.05 -8.36
C PHE A 26 -5.08 -6.89 -7.48
N ILE A 27 -4.27 -5.84 -7.47
CA ILE A 27 -4.58 -4.54 -6.89
C ILE A 27 -4.47 -3.45 -7.95
N SER A 28 -5.37 -2.47 -7.95
CA SER A 28 -5.36 -1.36 -8.89
C SER A 28 -5.98 -0.11 -8.27
N CYS A 29 -5.55 1.07 -8.70
CA CYS A 29 -6.19 2.35 -8.36
C CYS A 29 -7.43 2.62 -9.21
N SER A 30 -7.57 1.94 -10.34
CA SER A 30 -8.72 2.09 -11.23
C SER A 30 -9.92 1.28 -10.74
N PRO A 31 -11.15 1.81 -10.83
CA PRO A 31 -12.37 1.04 -10.57
C PRO A 31 -12.68 0.02 -11.67
N THR A 32 -11.90 0.03 -12.76
CA THR A 32 -12.02 -0.91 -13.88
C THR A 32 -10.74 -1.73 -13.97
N PHE A 33 -10.88 -3.05 -14.02
CA PHE A 33 -9.74 -3.94 -14.20
C PHE A 33 -9.08 -3.73 -15.56
N ASN A 34 -7.77 -3.49 -15.53
CA ASN A 34 -6.93 -3.46 -16.72
C ASN A 34 -5.64 -4.24 -16.42
N PRO A 35 -5.38 -5.36 -17.11
CA PRO A 35 -4.21 -6.19 -16.84
C PRO A 35 -2.87 -5.46 -17.04
N ALA A 36 -2.85 -4.41 -17.87
CA ALA A 36 -1.64 -3.62 -18.10
C ALA A 36 -1.30 -2.65 -16.95
N THR A 37 -2.31 -2.27 -16.15
CA THR A 37 -2.16 -1.28 -15.06
C THR A 37 -2.53 -1.84 -13.69
N SER A 38 -2.97 -3.09 -13.62
CA SER A 38 -3.25 -3.80 -12.37
C SER A 38 -2.05 -4.63 -11.95
N TYR A 39 -1.72 -4.59 -10.67
CA TYR A 39 -0.57 -5.31 -10.12
C TYR A 39 -1.00 -6.67 -9.59
N TYR A 40 -0.33 -7.70 -10.06
CA TYR A 40 -0.49 -9.04 -9.55
C TYR A 40 0.06 -9.14 -8.12
N ILE A 41 -0.75 -9.67 -7.20
CA ILE A 41 -0.40 -9.76 -5.78
C ILE A 41 -0.46 -11.18 -5.21
N GLY A 42 -1.00 -12.14 -5.95
CA GLY A 42 -1.03 -13.53 -5.50
C GLY A 42 -1.94 -14.43 -6.32
N LYS A 43 -1.92 -15.71 -6.00
CA LYS A 43 -2.73 -16.75 -6.66
C LYS A 43 -3.16 -17.83 -5.70
N LEU A 44 -4.26 -18.51 -6.07
CA LEU A 44 -4.66 -19.80 -5.54
C LEU A 44 -4.87 -20.76 -6.72
N ASP A 45 -4.23 -21.92 -6.68
CA ASP A 45 -4.46 -22.98 -7.65
C ASP A 45 -5.62 -23.84 -7.13
N GLN A 46 -6.62 -24.04 -7.98
CA GLN A 46 -7.85 -24.78 -7.67
C GLN A 46 -7.83 -26.14 -8.33
N ALA A 47 -8.41 -27.13 -7.62
CA ALA A 47 -8.65 -28.46 -8.14
C ALA A 47 -10.03 -28.92 -7.63
N ARG A 48 -11.09 -28.61 -8.39
CA ARG A 48 -12.48 -28.77 -7.91
C ARG A 48 -13.40 -29.25 -9.02
N THR A 49 -14.56 -29.72 -8.58
CA THR A 49 -15.73 -29.96 -9.42
C THR A 49 -16.84 -29.04 -8.96
N ILE A 50 -17.39 -28.22 -9.87
CA ILE A 50 -18.47 -27.27 -9.56
C ILE A 50 -19.61 -27.52 -10.53
N THR A 51 -20.74 -27.95 -10.01
CA THR A 51 -21.97 -28.15 -10.81
C THR A 51 -22.53 -26.84 -11.30
N THR A 52 -23.39 -26.86 -12.31
CA THR A 52 -24.14 -25.71 -12.76
C THR A 52 -24.86 -25.03 -11.58
N GLY A 53 -24.70 -23.72 -11.43
CA GLY A 53 -25.21 -22.93 -10.31
C GLY A 53 -24.46 -23.14 -8.99
N GLY A 54 -23.53 -24.10 -8.93
CA GLY A 54 -22.67 -24.32 -7.77
C GLY A 54 -21.63 -23.20 -7.58
N ASN A 55 -21.12 -23.10 -6.37
CA ASN A 55 -20.12 -22.08 -6.04
C ASN A 55 -19.06 -22.62 -5.06
N TYR A 56 -17.97 -21.89 -4.93
CA TYR A 56 -17.02 -22.04 -3.84
C TYR A 56 -16.61 -20.69 -3.30
N THR A 57 -16.25 -20.69 -2.04
CA THR A 57 -15.66 -19.52 -1.39
C THR A 57 -14.24 -19.86 -0.97
N ASP A 58 -13.34 -18.94 -1.25
CA ASP A 58 -11.95 -19.06 -0.88
C ASP A 58 -11.41 -17.77 -0.27
N SER A 59 -10.21 -17.85 0.30
CA SER A 59 -9.55 -16.68 0.85
C SER A 59 -8.04 -16.81 0.80
N ILE A 60 -7.37 -15.69 0.58
CA ILE A 60 -5.92 -15.58 0.60
C ILE A 60 -5.49 -14.54 1.63
N ASN A 61 -4.45 -14.89 2.38
CA ASN A 61 -3.76 -13.92 3.23
C ASN A 61 -2.67 -13.25 2.42
N LEU A 62 -2.76 -11.94 2.29
CA LEU A 62 -1.79 -11.13 1.57
C LEU A 62 -0.92 -10.37 2.55
N ASN A 63 0.38 -10.41 2.31
CA ASN A 63 1.30 -9.50 2.93
C ASN A 63 1.51 -8.29 1.99
N LEU A 64 0.86 -7.17 2.27
CA LEU A 64 0.94 -5.96 1.46
C LEU A 64 2.28 -5.21 1.59
N LEU A 65 3.31 -5.84 2.16
CA LEU A 65 4.68 -5.29 2.17
C LEU A 65 5.22 -5.01 0.75
N PHE A 66 4.62 -5.64 -0.28
CA PHE A 66 4.95 -5.40 -1.69
C PHE A 66 4.41 -4.07 -2.24
N ALA A 67 3.63 -3.31 -1.48
CA ALA A 67 3.11 -2.02 -1.92
C ALA A 67 4.20 -0.98 -2.27
N TYR A 68 5.43 -1.21 -1.84
CA TYR A 68 6.58 -0.37 -2.20
C TYR A 68 6.88 -0.30 -3.71
N ASN A 69 6.48 -1.29 -4.48
CA ASN A 69 6.73 -1.33 -5.93
C ASN A 69 5.54 -0.87 -6.77
N ILE A 70 4.43 -0.46 -6.14
CA ILE A 70 3.21 -0.02 -6.84
C ILE A 70 3.24 1.51 -6.97
N ASN A 71 4.29 2.05 -7.59
CA ASN A 71 4.55 3.48 -7.69
C ASN A 71 3.43 4.30 -8.35
N THR A 72 2.61 3.68 -9.20
CA THR A 72 1.50 4.37 -9.87
C THR A 72 0.26 4.52 -9.01
N CYS A 73 0.00 3.58 -8.10
CA CYS A 73 -1.12 3.62 -7.16
C CYS A 73 -0.79 4.28 -5.83
N PHE A 74 0.48 4.20 -5.44
CA PHE A 74 0.96 4.65 -4.15
C PHE A 74 2.20 5.54 -4.35
N PRO A 75 2.04 6.72 -4.99
CA PRO A 75 3.16 7.64 -5.15
C PRO A 75 3.64 8.09 -3.77
N GLN A 76 4.92 7.90 -3.52
CA GLN A 76 5.61 8.43 -2.33
C GLN A 76 5.06 7.97 -0.97
N GLN A 77 4.58 6.73 -0.86
CA GLN A 77 4.12 6.16 0.43
C GLN A 77 2.90 6.87 1.07
N MET A 78 2.17 7.67 0.30
CA MET A 78 1.00 8.37 0.80
C MET A 78 -0.20 7.43 1.00
N TYR A 79 -1.15 7.85 1.84
CA TYR A 79 -2.47 7.22 1.94
C TYR A 79 -3.07 7.04 0.56
N SER A 80 -3.35 5.83 0.20
CA SER A 80 -3.96 5.55 -1.09
C SER A 80 -5.10 4.57 -0.93
N SER A 81 -6.04 4.65 -1.84
CA SER A 81 -7.14 3.71 -1.90
C SER A 81 -7.07 2.92 -3.20
N ALA A 82 -7.26 1.63 -3.09
CA ALA A 82 -7.17 0.71 -4.19
C ALA A 82 -8.36 -0.24 -4.23
N TYR A 83 -8.60 -0.81 -5.40
CA TYR A 83 -9.53 -1.92 -5.61
C TYR A 83 -8.73 -3.23 -5.64
N PHE A 84 -9.30 -4.27 -5.04
CA PHE A 84 -8.81 -5.62 -5.22
C PHE A 84 -9.64 -6.32 -6.29
N TYR A 85 -8.97 -7.10 -7.11
CA TYR A 85 -9.59 -7.90 -8.16
C TYR A 85 -9.19 -9.35 -8.02
N VAL A 86 -10.14 -10.23 -8.29
CA VAL A 86 -9.91 -11.64 -8.46
C VAL A 86 -10.29 -12.02 -9.90
N LYS A 87 -9.35 -12.62 -10.62
CA LYS A 87 -9.59 -13.23 -11.91
C LYS A 87 -9.56 -14.75 -11.74
N THR A 88 -10.72 -15.40 -11.81
CA THR A 88 -10.80 -16.86 -11.83
C THR A 88 -10.40 -17.40 -13.20
N ASN A 89 -10.01 -18.67 -13.26
CA ASN A 89 -9.55 -19.32 -14.48
C ASN A 89 -8.47 -18.53 -15.26
N ALA A 90 -7.61 -17.82 -14.52
CA ALA A 90 -6.62 -16.90 -15.09
C ALA A 90 -5.58 -17.57 -16.01
N ASN A 91 -5.44 -18.88 -15.92
CA ASN A 91 -4.56 -19.71 -16.76
C ASN A 91 -5.30 -20.46 -17.88
N ASN A 92 -6.61 -20.20 -18.09
CA ASN A 92 -7.48 -20.91 -19.01
C ASN A 92 -7.46 -22.44 -18.82
N GLY A 93 -7.35 -22.87 -17.56
CA GLY A 93 -7.34 -24.30 -17.20
C GLY A 93 -8.66 -25.01 -17.40
N THR A 94 -9.75 -24.26 -17.49
CA THR A 94 -11.11 -24.75 -17.80
C THR A 94 -11.64 -24.04 -19.03
N TYR A 95 -12.24 -24.80 -19.94
CA TYR A 95 -12.86 -24.23 -21.13
C TYR A 95 -14.20 -23.57 -20.81
N GLU A 96 -14.37 -22.30 -21.16
CA GLU A 96 -15.56 -21.49 -20.88
C GLU A 96 -16.21 -20.89 -22.14
N GLY A 97 -15.73 -21.27 -23.31
CA GLY A 97 -16.25 -20.76 -24.59
C GLY A 97 -16.10 -19.24 -24.70
N SER A 98 -17.22 -18.56 -24.96
CA SER A 98 -17.29 -17.09 -25.06
C SER A 98 -17.45 -16.36 -23.71
N ASN A 99 -17.59 -17.10 -22.60
CA ASN A 99 -17.96 -16.52 -21.30
C ASN A 99 -16.76 -16.07 -20.44
N ILE A 100 -15.58 -15.98 -21.02
CA ILE A 100 -14.33 -15.61 -20.32
C ILE A 100 -14.33 -14.19 -19.74
N ASN A 101 -15.25 -13.34 -20.13
CA ASN A 101 -15.33 -11.95 -19.70
C ASN A 101 -15.99 -11.76 -18.33
N ASN A 102 -16.66 -12.76 -17.79
CA ASN A 102 -17.30 -12.71 -16.48
C ASN A 102 -16.42 -13.25 -15.33
N ASN A 103 -15.17 -13.59 -15.63
CA ASN A 103 -14.22 -14.20 -14.70
C ASN A 103 -13.55 -13.19 -13.77
N ILE A 104 -13.93 -11.92 -13.78
CA ILE A 104 -13.31 -10.88 -12.98
C ILE A 104 -14.30 -10.33 -11.98
N GLY A 105 -13.97 -10.48 -10.70
CA GLY A 105 -14.67 -9.83 -9.60
C GLY A 105 -13.82 -8.71 -9.00
N ALA A 106 -14.47 -7.63 -8.58
CA ALA A 106 -13.83 -6.50 -7.90
C ALA A 106 -14.32 -6.39 -6.45
N SER A 107 -13.50 -5.81 -5.57
CA SER A 107 -14.00 -5.32 -4.28
C SER A 107 -15.04 -4.25 -4.54
N GLY A 108 -16.19 -4.31 -3.84
CA GLY A 108 -17.29 -3.35 -4.06
C GLY A 108 -16.92 -1.91 -3.73
N ASN A 109 -15.95 -1.73 -2.82
CA ASN A 109 -15.45 -0.42 -2.40
C ASN A 109 -13.95 -0.34 -2.52
N LYS A 110 -13.45 0.89 -2.61
CA LYS A 110 -12.03 1.16 -2.42
C LYS A 110 -11.61 0.73 -1.01
N VAL A 111 -10.48 0.07 -0.93
CA VAL A 111 -9.84 -0.27 0.33
C VAL A 111 -8.75 0.76 0.59
N LEU A 112 -8.82 1.42 1.73
CA LEU A 112 -7.77 2.34 2.16
C LEU A 112 -6.54 1.54 2.59
N VAL A 113 -5.43 1.78 1.93
CA VAL A 113 -4.13 1.22 2.30
C VAL A 113 -3.37 2.28 3.07
N ASN A 114 -3.25 2.09 4.37
CA ASN A 114 -2.50 2.99 5.21
C ASN A 114 -0.99 2.71 5.09
N PRO A 115 -0.15 3.75 5.10
CA PRO A 115 1.29 3.56 5.13
C PRO A 115 1.70 2.83 6.41
N LEU A 116 2.76 2.03 6.29
CA LEU A 116 3.33 1.35 7.46
C LEU A 116 3.93 2.35 8.44
N VAL A 117 4.65 3.32 7.93
CA VAL A 117 5.27 4.41 8.68
C VAL A 117 4.80 5.72 8.06
N ASP A 118 4.39 6.65 8.90
CA ASP A 118 3.98 7.99 8.49
C ASP A 118 4.48 8.97 9.56
N HIS A 119 5.58 9.62 9.25
CA HIS A 119 6.22 10.56 10.16
C HIS A 119 5.72 11.97 9.89
N ILE A 120 5.26 12.63 10.93
CA ILE A 120 4.92 14.05 10.90
C ILE A 120 5.76 14.82 11.91
N ILE A 121 6.12 16.05 11.56
CA ILE A 121 6.69 17.00 12.52
C ILE A 121 5.54 17.65 13.29
N THR A 122 5.53 17.49 14.61
CA THR A 122 4.47 18.03 15.47
C THR A 122 4.83 19.36 16.08
N THR A 123 6.11 19.63 16.31
CA THR A 123 6.60 20.90 16.83
C THR A 123 7.97 21.21 16.26
N VAL A 124 8.25 22.47 16.04
CA VAL A 124 9.58 23.02 15.79
C VAL A 124 9.75 24.23 16.69
N SER A 125 10.89 24.36 17.34
CA SER A 125 11.24 25.56 18.11
C SER A 125 12.68 25.99 17.87
N ALA A 126 12.87 27.27 17.76
CA ALA A 126 14.15 27.94 17.62
C ALA A 126 14.11 29.24 18.44
N PRO A 127 15.25 29.87 18.75
CA PRO A 127 15.26 31.21 19.33
C PRO A 127 14.63 32.24 18.39
N ASP A 128 13.90 33.21 18.95
CA ASP A 128 13.26 34.31 18.18
C ASP A 128 14.29 35.20 17.48
N THR A 129 15.51 35.26 18.00
CA THR A 129 16.62 36.06 17.47
C THR A 129 17.94 35.32 17.58
N THR A 130 18.79 35.49 16.59
CA THR A 130 20.17 35.00 16.63
C THR A 130 21.12 35.98 15.94
N THR A 131 22.41 35.81 16.18
CA THR A 131 23.47 36.64 15.57
C THR A 131 24.22 35.80 14.53
N VAL A 132 24.51 36.42 13.39
CA VAL A 132 25.30 35.79 12.33
C VAL A 132 26.65 35.32 12.86
N GLY A 133 27.02 34.07 12.59
CA GLY A 133 28.27 33.48 13.04
C GLY A 133 28.16 32.71 14.37
N PHE A 134 27.02 32.75 15.05
CA PHE A 134 26.80 31.96 16.26
C PHE A 134 25.93 30.74 15.99
N THR A 135 26.19 29.66 16.72
CA THR A 135 25.33 28.47 16.73
C THR A 135 24.16 28.66 17.68
N PHE A 136 23.01 28.13 17.32
CA PHE A 136 21.82 28.13 18.16
C PHE A 136 21.09 26.79 18.04
N PRO A 137 20.36 26.36 19.08
CA PRO A 137 19.61 25.10 19.05
C PRO A 137 18.32 25.27 18.21
N VAL A 138 18.03 24.26 17.41
CA VAL A 138 16.71 24.04 16.82
C VAL A 138 16.22 22.69 17.34
N ASN A 139 15.05 22.67 17.95
CA ASN A 139 14.47 21.44 18.47
C ASN A 139 13.18 21.13 17.70
N TRP A 140 12.92 19.84 17.48
CA TRP A 140 11.68 19.41 16.83
C TRP A 140 11.19 18.08 17.42
N ARG A 141 9.91 17.83 17.24
CA ARG A 141 9.30 16.54 17.56
C ARG A 141 8.81 15.85 16.31
N LEU A 142 9.21 14.61 16.18
CA LEU A 142 8.75 13.70 15.16
C LEU A 142 7.77 12.72 15.79
N LYS A 143 6.63 12.47 15.12
CA LYS A 143 5.63 11.49 15.55
C LYS A 143 5.34 10.54 14.42
N ASN A 144 5.24 9.23 14.75
CA ASN A 144 4.73 8.25 13.80
C ASN A 144 3.21 8.12 13.95
N ILE A 145 2.46 8.56 12.96
CA ILE A 145 1.00 8.36 12.87
C ILE A 145 0.62 7.15 12.02
N GLY A 146 1.59 6.49 11.38
CA GLY A 146 1.42 5.25 10.62
C GLY A 146 1.11 4.04 11.51
N TYR A 147 0.88 2.92 10.88
CA TYR A 147 0.36 1.71 11.54
C TYR A 147 1.43 0.84 12.21
N ASN A 148 2.70 0.98 11.83
CA ASN A 148 3.77 0.07 12.29
C ASN A 148 4.99 0.87 12.76
N PRO A 149 5.76 0.39 13.75
CA PRO A 149 7.04 0.98 14.16
C PRO A 149 8.15 0.86 13.12
N GLY A 150 7.86 0.39 11.92
CA GLY A 150 8.86 0.07 10.92
C GLY A 150 9.43 -1.35 11.11
N TYR A 151 9.93 -1.94 10.03
CA TYR A 151 10.67 -3.20 10.10
C TYR A 151 12.05 -2.96 10.72
N PRO A 152 12.59 -3.90 11.48
CA PRO A 152 13.88 -3.75 12.16
C PRO A 152 15.09 -3.75 11.21
N HIS A 153 14.91 -3.61 9.91
CA HIS A 153 15.97 -3.56 8.93
C HIS A 153 16.33 -2.11 8.60
N TYR A 154 17.29 -1.54 9.34
CA TYR A 154 18.11 -0.38 8.95
C TYR A 154 17.39 0.83 8.34
N TYR A 155 16.26 1.26 8.91
CA TYR A 155 15.70 2.53 8.51
C TYR A 155 16.43 3.66 9.24
N HIS A 156 17.28 4.33 8.48
CA HIS A 156 17.68 5.69 8.84
C HIS A 156 16.76 6.63 8.05
N TYR A 157 16.33 7.68 8.68
CA TYR A 157 15.71 8.80 8.00
C TYR A 157 16.54 10.05 8.26
N ILE A 158 16.39 11.01 7.38
CA ILE A 158 17.16 12.23 7.39
C ILE A 158 16.19 13.37 7.63
N ASP A 159 16.33 14.03 8.76
CA ASP A 159 15.66 15.30 9.00
C ASP A 159 16.53 16.42 8.43
N ALA A 160 15.94 17.32 7.65
CA ALA A 160 16.61 18.46 7.08
C ALA A 160 16.03 19.75 7.65
N ILE A 161 16.90 20.68 7.97
CA ILE A 161 16.56 22.00 8.50
C ILE A 161 16.79 23.03 7.40
N TYR A 162 15.81 23.89 7.18
CA TYR A 162 15.86 24.95 6.19
C TYR A 162 15.62 26.30 6.84
N PHE A 163 16.30 27.34 6.32
CA PHE A 163 15.94 28.72 6.53
C PHE A 163 15.08 29.16 5.37
N SER A 164 13.89 29.64 5.71
CA SER A 164 12.93 30.18 4.75
C SER A 164 12.49 31.57 5.16
N THR A 165 12.10 32.36 4.21
CA THR A 165 11.47 33.67 4.41
C THR A 165 9.95 33.59 4.50
N ASP A 166 9.39 32.40 4.27
CA ASP A 166 7.96 32.09 4.40
C ASP A 166 7.75 30.73 5.09
N SER A 167 6.54 30.20 5.07
CA SER A 167 6.17 28.93 5.72
C SER A 167 6.18 27.71 4.78
N ILE A 168 6.66 27.87 3.54
CA ILE A 168 6.65 26.83 2.50
C ILE A 168 8.09 26.46 2.17
N VAL A 169 8.45 25.20 2.36
CA VAL A 169 9.78 24.72 1.94
C VAL A 169 9.82 24.56 0.43
N ASP A 170 10.68 25.35 -0.22
CA ASP A 170 10.85 25.33 -1.68
C ASP A 170 12.32 25.50 -2.12
N ALA A 171 12.54 25.71 -3.43
CA ALA A 171 13.87 25.84 -4.01
C ALA A 171 14.61 27.15 -3.64
N ASN A 172 13.92 28.13 -3.05
CA ASN A 172 14.51 29.39 -2.62
C ASN A 172 15.09 29.30 -1.20
N ASP A 173 14.78 28.23 -0.48
CA ASP A 173 15.20 28.01 0.89
C ASP A 173 16.65 27.55 1.01
N ILE A 174 17.29 27.99 2.07
CA ILE A 174 18.67 27.60 2.35
C ILE A 174 18.66 26.40 3.31
N LYS A 175 19.16 25.25 2.83
CA LYS A 175 19.38 24.11 3.69
C LYS A 175 20.47 24.41 4.72
N ALA A 176 20.06 24.55 5.98
CA ALA A 176 20.95 24.86 7.09
C ALA A 176 21.69 23.65 7.63
N GLY A 177 21.07 22.48 7.55
CA GLY A 177 21.68 21.25 8.07
C GLY A 177 20.82 20.02 7.83
N GLN A 178 21.38 18.87 8.24
CA GLN A 178 20.63 17.61 8.25
C GLN A 178 21.10 16.72 9.40
N TYR A 179 20.19 15.90 9.90
CA TYR A 179 20.44 14.96 10.96
C TYR A 179 19.96 13.56 10.56
N VAL A 180 20.82 12.56 10.69
CA VAL A 180 20.49 11.16 10.37
C VAL A 180 20.04 10.48 11.65
N LYS A 181 18.85 9.89 11.63
CA LYS A 181 18.27 9.18 12.77
C LYS A 181 18.13 7.70 12.50
N TYR A 182 18.44 6.92 13.55
CA TYR A 182 18.19 5.48 13.62
C TYR A 182 17.19 5.22 14.75
N LEU A 183 15.94 5.61 14.55
CA LEU A 183 14.92 5.54 15.58
C LEU A 183 13.70 4.76 15.05
N LEU A 184 13.21 3.82 15.87
CA LEU A 184 11.96 3.13 15.65
C LEU A 184 10.89 3.80 16.54
N LEU A 185 9.95 4.49 15.90
CA LEU A 185 8.79 5.04 16.60
C LEU A 185 7.59 4.12 16.42
N ASN A 186 7.03 3.63 17.51
CA ASN A 186 5.74 2.97 17.49
C ASN A 186 4.65 3.94 17.06
N ARG A 187 3.50 3.40 16.68
CA ARG A 187 2.33 4.21 16.35
C ARG A 187 2.00 5.17 17.49
N ASN A 188 1.81 6.44 17.16
CA ASN A 188 1.55 7.55 18.08
C ASN A 188 2.67 7.86 19.08
N GLN A 189 3.83 7.24 18.90
CA GLN A 189 5.01 7.57 19.70
C GLN A 189 5.70 8.81 19.11
N ASP A 190 6.13 9.69 19.99
CA ASP A 190 6.90 10.90 19.68
C ASP A 190 8.38 10.69 19.99
N SER A 191 9.26 11.30 19.21
CA SER A 191 10.65 11.57 19.59
C SER A 191 10.81 13.06 19.88
N LEU A 192 11.69 13.38 20.81
CA LEU A 192 12.19 14.73 21.01
C LEU A 192 13.62 14.81 20.48
N ASP A 193 13.91 15.85 19.75
CA ASP A 193 15.21 16.17 19.16
C ASP A 193 15.60 17.61 19.39
#